data_ab8b1ee596a177f14235329031657c44
#
_entry.id   ab8b1ee596a177f14235329031657c44
#
_cell.length_a   1.000
_cell.length_b   1.000
_cell.length_c   1.000
_cell.angle_alpha   90.00
_cell.angle_beta   90.00
_cell.angle_gamma   90.00
#
_symmetry.space_group_name_H-M   'P 1'
#
loop_
_entity.id
_entity.type
_entity.pdbx_description
1 polymer ?
#
loop_
_entity_poly.entity_id
_entity_poly.type
_entity_poly.pdbx_seq_one_letter_code
_entity_poly.pdbx_strand_id
1 'polypeptide(L)'
;IRMTGEIIKSIEVIPLKVKLIEPFIISLGKLEYADNVVVKITTQNGIIGFGECSPFRSIHGETAETCLAVGKIISENFIGKDALKIEELVSLMDKIIFGNTSIKSAFDISLYDIASQHSKVPLYEFLGGKNDKVIHTDYTVSIDTPEKMTSDAKKILNAGFPVIKVKLGGTAEQDIFRMKSIRAAVGNEIPIRIDANQG
;
A
#
# COMPACT_ATOMS: atom_id res chain seq x y z
N ILE A 1 -21.54 -24.81 22.93
CA ILE A 1 -20.10 -24.61 22.92
C ILE A 1 -19.90 -23.33 22.11
N ARG A 2 -19.52 -22.22 22.77
CA ARG A 2 -19.09 -21.02 22.04
C ARG A 2 -17.80 -21.40 21.30
N MET A 3 -17.79 -21.33 19.97
CA MET A 3 -16.57 -21.44 19.20
C MET A 3 -15.71 -20.23 19.55
N THR A 4 -14.53 -20.48 20.10
CA THR A 4 -13.60 -19.42 20.56
C THR A 4 -12.82 -18.80 19.40
N GLY A 5 -13.04 -19.24 18.15
CA GLY A 5 -12.36 -18.80 16.96
C GLY A 5 -13.27 -18.04 15.98
N GLU A 6 -12.67 -17.34 15.05
CA GLU A 6 -13.33 -16.61 13.96
C GLU A 6 -13.23 -17.44 12.67
N ILE A 7 -14.15 -18.39 12.51
CA ILE A 7 -14.13 -19.29 11.35
C ILE A 7 -14.51 -18.53 10.08
N ILE A 8 -13.68 -18.62 9.06
CA ILE A 8 -13.87 -17.99 7.75
C ILE A 8 -15.07 -18.63 7.04
N LYS A 9 -16.09 -17.82 6.77
CA LYS A 9 -17.34 -18.21 6.10
C LYS A 9 -17.25 -17.99 4.58
N SER A 10 -16.76 -16.82 4.17
CA SER A 10 -16.64 -16.44 2.77
C SER A 10 -15.49 -15.46 2.57
N ILE A 11 -14.95 -15.47 1.36
CA ILE A 11 -13.90 -14.56 0.91
C ILE A 11 -14.29 -14.01 -0.46
N GLU A 12 -14.19 -12.71 -0.61
CA GLU A 12 -14.34 -12.00 -1.87
C GLU A 12 -13.01 -11.36 -2.24
N VAL A 13 -12.55 -11.60 -3.47
CA VAL A 13 -11.35 -10.97 -4.04
C VAL A 13 -11.81 -10.03 -5.15
N ILE A 14 -11.70 -8.73 -4.91
CA ILE A 14 -12.42 -7.68 -5.64
C ILE A 14 -11.42 -6.78 -6.37
N PRO A 15 -11.51 -6.61 -7.69
CA PRO A 15 -10.70 -5.62 -8.39
C PRO A 15 -11.14 -4.20 -8.01
N LEU A 16 -10.17 -3.34 -7.72
CA LEU A 16 -10.40 -1.94 -7.39
C LEU A 16 -9.55 -1.06 -8.31
N LYS A 17 -10.19 -0.47 -9.31
CA LYS A 17 -9.53 0.45 -10.25
C LYS A 17 -9.95 1.88 -9.95
N VAL A 18 -8.99 2.71 -9.52
CA VAL A 18 -9.22 4.11 -9.16
C VAL A 18 -8.45 5.01 -10.12
N LYS A 19 -9.16 5.94 -10.78
CA LYS A 19 -8.51 6.95 -11.63
C LYS A 19 -7.80 7.97 -10.73
N LEU A 20 -6.52 8.23 -11.02
CA LEU A 20 -5.75 9.26 -10.33
C LEU A 20 -6.22 10.66 -10.78
N ILE A 21 -6.22 11.61 -9.85
CA ILE A 21 -6.56 13.02 -10.13
C ILE A 21 -5.55 13.62 -11.11
N GLU A 22 -4.26 13.33 -10.89
CA GLU A 22 -3.16 13.65 -11.79
C GLU A 22 -2.35 12.38 -12.05
N PRO A 23 -1.77 12.22 -13.26
CA PRO A 23 -0.91 11.08 -13.54
C PRO A 23 0.30 11.06 -12.61
N PHE A 24 0.65 9.88 -12.11
CA PHE A 24 1.82 9.67 -11.28
C PHE A 24 2.99 9.18 -12.14
N ILE A 25 4.08 9.96 -12.21
CA ILE A 25 5.23 9.69 -13.06
C ILE A 25 6.44 9.35 -12.21
N ILE A 26 6.99 8.18 -12.47
CA ILE A 26 8.20 7.65 -11.84
C ILE A 26 9.19 7.19 -12.91
N SER A 27 10.41 6.81 -12.52
CA SER A 27 11.43 6.27 -13.44
C SER A 27 10.95 5.09 -14.30
N LEU A 28 9.99 4.30 -13.79
CA LEU A 28 9.44 3.11 -14.46
C LEU A 28 8.25 3.40 -15.39
N GLY A 29 7.77 4.65 -15.47
CA GLY A 29 6.69 5.05 -16.37
C GLY A 29 5.62 5.93 -15.74
N LYS A 30 4.52 6.09 -16.48
CA LYS A 30 3.35 6.91 -16.13
C LYS A 30 2.19 6.02 -15.71
N LEU A 31 1.59 6.33 -14.57
CA LEU A 31 0.38 5.69 -14.05
C LEU A 31 -0.78 6.67 -14.09
N GLU A 32 -1.90 6.27 -14.66
CA GLU A 32 -3.16 7.06 -14.71
C GLU A 32 -4.23 6.47 -13.80
N TYR A 33 -4.05 5.22 -13.40
CA TYR A 33 -4.95 4.47 -12.52
C TYR A 33 -4.14 3.76 -11.44
N ALA A 34 -4.72 3.61 -10.26
CA ALA A 34 -4.34 2.60 -9.28
C ALA A 34 -5.16 1.35 -9.56
N ASP A 35 -4.51 0.28 -10.00
CA ASP A 35 -5.12 -1.03 -10.26
C ASP A 35 -4.84 -1.94 -9.05
N ASN A 36 -5.70 -1.85 -8.03
CA ASN A 36 -5.57 -2.55 -6.77
C ASN A 36 -6.49 -3.77 -6.70
N VAL A 37 -6.28 -4.60 -5.70
CA VAL A 37 -7.16 -5.72 -5.37
C VAL A 37 -7.47 -5.69 -3.89
N VAL A 38 -8.76 -5.79 -3.55
CA VAL A 38 -9.25 -5.86 -2.18
C VAL A 38 -9.64 -7.29 -1.83
N VAL A 39 -9.19 -7.76 -0.69
CA VAL A 39 -9.63 -9.01 -0.07
C VAL A 39 -10.60 -8.66 1.05
N LYS A 40 -11.80 -9.24 1.01
CA LYS A 40 -12.81 -9.13 2.05
C LYS A 40 -13.08 -10.52 2.60
N ILE A 41 -12.78 -10.72 3.87
CA ILE A 41 -13.03 -11.97 4.59
C ILE A 41 -14.21 -11.77 5.54
N THR A 42 -15.22 -12.65 5.47
CA THR A 42 -16.34 -12.65 6.40
C THR A 42 -16.29 -13.91 7.25
N THR A 43 -16.36 -13.76 8.58
CA THR A 43 -16.38 -14.87 9.52
C THR A 43 -17.81 -15.37 9.79
N GLN A 44 -17.95 -16.56 10.38
CA GLN A 44 -19.25 -17.11 10.78
C GLN A 44 -19.94 -16.27 11.87
N ASN A 45 -19.15 -15.57 12.70
CA ASN A 45 -19.66 -14.67 13.74
C ASN A 45 -20.02 -13.27 13.21
N GLY A 46 -19.80 -13.01 11.91
CA GLY A 46 -20.18 -11.77 11.24
C GLY A 46 -19.10 -10.67 11.25
N ILE A 47 -17.90 -10.94 11.76
CA ILE A 47 -16.78 -10.01 11.61
C ILE A 47 -16.34 -9.98 10.16
N ILE A 48 -16.08 -8.78 9.63
CA ILE A 48 -15.59 -8.56 8.28
C ILE A 48 -14.24 -7.88 8.36
N GLY A 49 -13.22 -8.53 7.79
CA GLY A 49 -11.90 -7.94 7.63
C GLY A 49 -11.61 -7.58 6.19
N PHE A 50 -10.92 -6.47 6.02
CA PHE A 50 -10.48 -5.97 4.72
C PHE A 50 -8.97 -5.90 4.65
N GLY A 51 -8.44 -6.24 3.48
CA GLY A 51 -7.06 -5.99 3.12
C GLY A 51 -6.95 -5.59 1.66
N GLU A 52 -5.98 -4.77 1.33
CA GLU A 52 -5.78 -4.26 -0.01
C GLU A 52 -4.33 -4.49 -0.44
N CYS A 53 -4.13 -4.80 -1.71
CA CYS A 53 -2.82 -4.79 -2.33
C CYS A 53 -2.81 -3.93 -3.60
N SER A 54 -1.63 -3.36 -3.87
CA SER A 54 -1.35 -2.56 -5.06
C SER A 54 -0.22 -3.23 -5.84
N PRO A 55 -0.52 -4.24 -6.67
CA PRO A 55 0.49 -4.94 -7.45
C PRO A 55 1.15 -3.99 -8.46
N PHE A 56 2.44 -4.16 -8.67
CA PHE A 56 3.18 -3.36 -9.62
C PHE A 56 4.11 -4.26 -10.44
N ARG A 57 3.78 -4.43 -11.72
CA ARG A 57 4.41 -5.41 -12.61
C ARG A 57 5.93 -5.30 -12.65
N SER A 58 6.46 -4.08 -12.74
CA SER A 58 7.90 -3.85 -12.87
C SER A 58 8.68 -3.98 -11.56
N ILE A 59 7.99 -4.10 -10.40
CA ILE A 59 8.63 -4.24 -9.08
C ILE A 59 8.37 -5.63 -8.51
N HIS A 60 7.11 -6.05 -8.46
CA HIS A 60 6.72 -7.33 -7.84
C HIS A 60 6.56 -8.46 -8.86
N GLY A 61 6.45 -8.16 -10.17
CA GLY A 61 6.09 -9.15 -11.18
C GLY A 61 4.61 -9.53 -11.16
N GLU A 62 3.80 -8.82 -10.38
CA GLU A 62 2.37 -9.10 -10.20
C GLU A 62 1.52 -8.02 -10.86
N THR A 63 0.31 -8.40 -11.29
CA THR A 63 -0.74 -7.52 -11.81
C THR A 63 -2.05 -7.76 -11.06
N ALA A 64 -3.04 -6.89 -11.24
CA ALA A 64 -4.37 -7.11 -10.66
C ALA A 64 -4.96 -8.47 -11.09
N GLU A 65 -4.78 -8.86 -12.36
CA GLU A 65 -5.27 -10.14 -12.90
C GLU A 65 -4.60 -11.33 -12.23
N THR A 66 -3.26 -11.30 -12.05
CA THR A 66 -2.55 -12.37 -11.34
C THR A 66 -2.96 -12.43 -9.88
N CYS A 67 -3.15 -11.27 -9.22
CA CYS A 67 -3.65 -11.21 -7.85
C CYS A 67 -5.06 -11.79 -7.71
N LEU A 68 -5.98 -11.52 -8.65
CA LEU A 68 -7.31 -12.10 -8.66
C LEU A 68 -7.27 -13.63 -8.81
N ALA A 69 -6.45 -14.16 -9.73
CA ALA A 69 -6.31 -15.58 -9.96
C ALA A 69 -5.73 -16.30 -8.73
N VAL A 70 -4.64 -15.78 -8.17
CA VAL A 70 -3.99 -16.36 -6.98
C VAL A 70 -4.86 -16.18 -5.73
N GLY A 71 -5.54 -15.05 -5.61
CA GLY A 71 -6.48 -14.79 -4.52
C GLY A 71 -7.60 -15.82 -4.47
N LYS A 72 -8.11 -16.26 -5.62
CA LYS A 72 -9.10 -17.35 -5.68
C LYS A 72 -8.53 -18.66 -5.13
N ILE A 73 -7.32 -19.04 -5.52
CA ILE A 73 -6.67 -20.25 -5.03
C ILE A 73 -6.49 -20.22 -3.51
N ILE A 74 -6.01 -19.07 -2.96
CA ILE A 74 -5.86 -18.90 -1.51
C ILE A 74 -7.22 -19.00 -0.81
N SER A 75 -8.25 -18.33 -1.35
CA SER A 75 -9.60 -18.34 -0.78
C SER A 75 -10.18 -19.74 -0.61
N GLU A 76 -10.04 -20.59 -1.63
CA GLU A 76 -10.51 -21.99 -1.60
C GLU A 76 -9.85 -22.80 -0.46
N ASN A 77 -8.61 -22.46 -0.11
CA ASN A 77 -7.87 -23.12 0.97
C ASN A 77 -8.11 -22.51 2.36
N PHE A 78 -8.71 -21.31 2.45
CA PHE A 78 -8.94 -20.61 3.71
C PHE A 78 -10.33 -20.82 4.28
N ILE A 79 -11.33 -21.11 3.45
CA ILE A 79 -12.70 -21.37 3.91
C ILE A 79 -12.72 -22.46 4.98
N GLY A 80 -13.45 -22.19 6.08
CA GLY A 80 -13.58 -23.10 7.22
C GLY A 80 -12.41 -23.07 8.21
N LYS A 81 -11.36 -22.31 7.94
CA LYS A 81 -10.25 -22.13 8.88
C LYS A 81 -10.52 -20.99 9.85
N ASP A 82 -9.81 -20.98 10.96
CA ASP A 82 -9.89 -19.92 11.97
C ASP A 82 -9.00 -18.74 11.58
N ALA A 83 -9.62 -17.59 11.33
CA ALA A 83 -8.92 -16.35 10.93
C ALA A 83 -7.98 -15.81 12.02
N LEU A 84 -8.15 -16.18 13.29
CA LEU A 84 -7.26 -15.77 14.37
C LEU A 84 -5.93 -16.51 14.38
N LYS A 85 -5.81 -17.59 13.60
CA LYS A 85 -4.55 -18.35 13.44
C LYS A 85 -3.70 -17.77 12.32
N ILE A 86 -3.34 -16.48 12.43
CA ILE A 86 -2.69 -15.70 11.40
C ILE A 86 -1.41 -16.38 10.91
N GLU A 87 -0.50 -16.74 11.81
CA GLU A 87 0.79 -17.36 11.46
C GLU A 87 0.61 -18.70 10.71
N GLU A 88 -0.40 -19.50 11.10
CA GLU A 88 -0.70 -20.76 10.41
C GLU A 88 -1.22 -20.48 8.98
N LEU A 89 -2.04 -19.45 8.80
CA LEU A 89 -2.60 -19.07 7.51
C LEU A 89 -1.55 -18.42 6.59
N VAL A 90 -0.68 -17.56 7.12
CA VAL A 90 0.45 -17.00 6.39
C VAL A 90 1.38 -18.12 5.91
N SER A 91 1.75 -19.05 6.78
CA SER A 91 2.55 -20.22 6.43
C SER A 91 1.86 -21.13 5.39
N LEU A 92 0.52 -21.21 5.43
CA LEU A 92 -0.25 -21.95 4.45
C LEU A 92 -0.20 -21.27 3.07
N MET A 93 -0.31 -19.94 2.99
CA MET A 93 -0.17 -19.21 1.72
C MET A 93 1.17 -19.51 1.04
N ASP A 94 2.26 -19.58 1.82
CA ASP A 94 3.59 -19.87 1.28
C ASP A 94 3.72 -21.32 0.75
N LYS A 95 2.97 -22.24 1.34
CA LYS A 95 2.90 -23.64 0.84
C LYS A 95 2.00 -23.79 -0.38
N ILE A 96 0.96 -22.96 -0.52
CA ILE A 96 0.04 -22.99 -1.66
C ILE A 96 0.74 -22.50 -2.93
N ILE A 97 1.45 -21.37 -2.84
CA ILE A 97 2.08 -20.76 -4.00
C ILE A 97 3.32 -19.97 -3.61
N PHE A 98 4.39 -20.11 -4.40
CA PHE A 98 5.62 -19.34 -4.20
C PHE A 98 5.44 -17.87 -4.66
N GLY A 99 6.08 -16.92 -4.00
CA GLY A 99 6.01 -15.50 -4.34
C GLY A 99 4.60 -14.93 -4.14
N ASN A 100 4.12 -14.14 -5.10
CA ASN A 100 2.80 -13.50 -5.07
C ASN A 100 2.54 -12.69 -3.79
N THR A 101 3.55 -11.91 -3.40
CA THR A 101 3.59 -11.21 -2.12
C THR A 101 2.54 -10.11 -2.01
N SER A 102 2.16 -9.48 -3.13
CA SER A 102 1.12 -8.44 -3.12
C SER A 102 -0.22 -9.01 -2.67
N ILE A 103 -0.72 -10.06 -3.31
CA ILE A 103 -2.02 -10.61 -2.91
C ILE A 103 -1.96 -11.28 -1.52
N LYS A 104 -0.85 -11.92 -1.17
CA LYS A 104 -0.66 -12.48 0.18
C LYS A 104 -0.75 -11.40 1.25
N SER A 105 -0.18 -10.21 1.00
CA SER A 105 -0.27 -9.08 1.94
C SER A 105 -1.72 -8.62 2.16
N ALA A 106 -2.57 -8.64 1.12
CA ALA A 106 -3.98 -8.30 1.27
C ALA A 106 -4.72 -9.32 2.17
N PHE A 107 -4.41 -10.61 2.05
CA PHE A 107 -4.95 -11.62 2.98
C PHE A 107 -4.43 -11.40 4.40
N ASP A 108 -3.15 -11.18 4.58
CA ASP A 108 -2.53 -10.93 5.89
C ASP A 108 -3.16 -9.71 6.58
N ILE A 109 -3.28 -8.59 5.88
CA ILE A 109 -3.93 -7.38 6.40
C ILE A 109 -5.38 -7.67 6.82
N SER A 110 -6.14 -8.42 6.01
CA SER A 110 -7.53 -8.76 6.35
C SER A 110 -7.66 -9.66 7.58
N LEU A 111 -6.71 -10.56 7.81
CA LEU A 111 -6.66 -11.39 9.02
C LEU A 111 -6.35 -10.55 10.27
N TYR A 112 -5.38 -9.63 10.19
CA TYR A 112 -5.08 -8.70 11.27
C TYR A 112 -6.25 -7.75 11.57
N ASP A 113 -6.99 -7.31 10.55
CA ASP A 113 -8.20 -6.51 10.72
C ASP A 113 -9.27 -7.30 11.50
N ILE A 114 -9.51 -8.58 11.16
CA ILE A 114 -10.41 -9.45 11.92
C ILE A 114 -9.94 -9.61 13.38
N ALA A 115 -8.66 -9.87 13.59
CA ALA A 115 -8.12 -10.12 14.93
C ALA A 115 -8.22 -8.89 15.82
N SER A 116 -7.99 -7.69 15.30
CA SER A 116 -8.14 -6.43 16.03
C SER A 116 -9.61 -6.17 16.40
N GLN A 117 -10.55 -6.39 15.47
CA GLN A 117 -12.00 -6.28 15.73
C GLN A 117 -12.48 -7.31 16.77
N HIS A 118 -12.02 -8.57 16.67
CA HIS A 118 -12.30 -9.61 17.66
C HIS A 118 -11.83 -9.21 19.05
N SER A 119 -10.62 -8.64 19.14
CA SER A 119 -10.02 -8.16 20.39
C SER A 119 -10.62 -6.83 20.88
N LYS A 120 -11.48 -6.18 20.08
CA LYS A 120 -12.14 -4.89 20.36
C LYS A 120 -11.14 -3.75 20.63
N VAL A 121 -10.00 -3.76 19.96
CA VAL A 121 -8.98 -2.71 20.01
C VAL A 121 -8.66 -2.23 18.59
N PRO A 122 -8.24 -0.98 18.41
CA PRO A 122 -7.77 -0.50 17.11
C PRO A 122 -6.56 -1.32 16.63
N LEU A 123 -6.41 -1.48 15.32
CA LEU A 123 -5.32 -2.28 14.74
C LEU A 123 -3.94 -1.80 15.19
N TYR A 124 -3.70 -0.49 15.28
CA TYR A 124 -2.41 0.03 15.75
C TYR A 124 -2.08 -0.41 17.18
N GLU A 125 -3.09 -0.50 18.06
CA GLU A 125 -2.94 -0.95 19.44
C GLU A 125 -2.74 -2.48 19.49
N PHE A 126 -3.49 -3.22 18.67
CA PHE A 126 -3.31 -4.66 18.51
C PHE A 126 -1.88 -5.01 18.08
N LEU A 127 -1.26 -4.19 17.23
CA LEU A 127 0.13 -4.31 16.80
C LEU A 127 1.16 -3.76 17.80
N GLY A 128 0.73 -3.38 19.01
CA GLY A 128 1.61 -2.87 20.07
C GLY A 128 1.96 -1.38 19.93
N GLY A 129 1.31 -0.67 19.02
CA GLY A 129 1.47 0.77 18.85
C GLY A 129 0.75 1.58 19.91
N LYS A 130 1.10 2.87 20.00
CA LYS A 130 0.45 3.86 20.86
C LYS A 130 0.08 5.08 20.04
N ASN A 131 -1.06 5.69 20.34
CA ASN A 131 -1.50 6.93 19.70
C ASN A 131 -0.99 8.15 20.50
N ASP A 132 0.32 8.22 20.73
CA ASP A 132 0.98 9.23 21.55
C ASP A 132 1.95 10.11 20.76
N LYS A 133 2.00 9.99 19.44
CA LYS A 133 2.92 10.73 18.57
C LYS A 133 2.20 11.36 17.38
N VAL A 134 2.61 12.59 17.06
CA VAL A 134 2.25 13.21 15.79
C VAL A 134 3.15 12.62 14.69
N ILE A 135 2.53 12.06 13.66
CA ILE A 135 3.22 11.54 12.47
C ILE A 135 2.98 12.53 11.33
N HIS A 136 4.07 13.02 10.74
CA HIS A 136 4.01 13.86 9.55
C HIS A 136 4.17 13.02 8.30
N THR A 137 3.25 13.22 7.35
CA THR A 137 3.38 12.65 6.00
C THR A 137 4.07 13.66 5.07
N ASP A 138 4.74 13.14 4.04
CA ASP A 138 5.17 13.93 2.90
C ASP A 138 4.10 13.90 1.79
N TYR A 139 4.29 14.74 0.78
CA TYR A 139 3.60 14.63 -0.49
C TYR A 139 4.62 14.58 -1.64
N THR A 140 4.30 13.84 -2.70
CA THR A 140 5.26 13.51 -3.76
C THR A 140 5.21 14.52 -4.91
N VAL A 141 6.36 15.05 -5.29
CA VAL A 141 6.59 15.73 -6.56
C VAL A 141 6.99 14.67 -7.59
N SER A 142 6.16 14.46 -8.61
CA SER A 142 6.43 13.56 -9.72
C SER A 142 7.53 14.10 -10.63
N ILE A 143 8.15 13.22 -11.43
CA ILE A 143 9.16 13.62 -12.41
C ILE A 143 8.49 14.46 -13.51
N ASP A 144 9.03 15.66 -13.75
CA ASP A 144 8.57 16.59 -14.78
C ASP A 144 9.69 17.60 -15.11
N THR A 145 9.36 18.70 -15.81
CA THR A 145 10.27 19.82 -16.00
C THR A 145 10.60 20.49 -14.66
N PRO A 146 11.79 21.10 -14.51
CA PRO A 146 12.17 21.78 -13.26
C PRO A 146 11.16 22.84 -12.81
N GLU A 147 10.55 23.57 -13.77
CA GLU A 147 9.54 24.62 -13.51
C GLU A 147 8.27 24.02 -12.92
N LYS A 148 7.76 22.92 -13.48
CA LYS A 148 6.57 22.23 -13.00
C LYS A 148 6.83 21.65 -11.62
N MET A 149 7.96 20.93 -11.43
CA MET A 149 8.33 20.34 -10.15
C MET A 149 8.49 21.40 -9.05
N THR A 150 9.07 22.56 -9.39
CA THR A 150 9.19 23.70 -8.48
C THR A 150 7.82 24.27 -8.10
N SER A 151 6.92 24.41 -9.07
CA SER A 151 5.54 24.86 -8.83
C SER A 151 4.79 23.89 -7.92
N ASP A 152 4.91 22.59 -8.17
CA ASP A 152 4.24 21.56 -7.37
C ASP A 152 4.81 21.50 -5.95
N ALA A 153 6.12 21.62 -5.77
CA ALA A 153 6.75 21.71 -4.46
C ALA A 153 6.18 22.88 -3.62
N LYS A 154 6.01 24.07 -4.24
CA LYS A 154 5.37 25.21 -3.57
C LYS A 154 3.92 24.95 -3.20
N LYS A 155 3.14 24.31 -4.09
CA LYS A 155 1.74 23.95 -3.80
C LYS A 155 1.64 22.99 -2.61
N ILE A 156 2.54 22.00 -2.54
CA ILE A 156 2.60 21.03 -1.44
C ILE A 156 2.84 21.74 -0.11
N LEU A 157 3.80 22.67 -0.05
CA LEU A 157 4.05 23.47 1.16
C LEU A 157 2.84 24.33 1.54
N ASN A 158 2.22 25.01 0.55
CA ASN A 158 1.04 25.84 0.78
C ASN A 158 -0.17 25.01 1.27
N ALA A 159 -0.22 23.71 0.93
CA ALA A 159 -1.21 22.77 1.45
C ALA A 159 -0.90 22.28 2.88
N GLY A 160 0.21 22.72 3.48
CA GLY A 160 0.58 22.43 4.88
C GLY A 160 1.42 21.16 5.07
N PHE A 161 1.91 20.53 4.01
CA PHE A 161 2.83 19.40 4.16
C PHE A 161 4.22 19.88 4.57
N PRO A 162 4.77 19.42 5.71
CA PRO A 162 6.05 19.91 6.22
C PRO A 162 7.26 19.26 5.55
N VAL A 163 7.06 18.21 4.74
CA VAL A 163 8.11 17.45 4.05
C VAL A 163 7.71 17.24 2.60
N ILE A 164 8.65 17.39 1.70
CA ILE A 164 8.47 17.12 0.27
C ILE A 164 9.20 15.84 -0.10
N LYS A 165 8.53 14.91 -0.81
CA LYS A 165 9.19 13.78 -1.46
C LYS A 165 9.37 14.09 -2.94
N VAL A 166 10.57 13.89 -3.48
CA VAL A 166 10.89 14.16 -4.89
C VAL A 166 11.30 12.88 -5.59
N LYS A 167 10.62 12.56 -6.68
CA LYS A 167 11.00 11.45 -7.56
C LYS A 167 12.11 11.85 -8.49
N LEU A 168 13.13 10.99 -8.60
CA LEU A 168 14.25 11.11 -9.51
C LEU A 168 14.23 9.96 -10.52
N GLY A 169 14.92 10.10 -11.66
CA GLY A 169 14.94 9.05 -12.70
C GLY A 169 15.23 9.59 -14.09
N GLY A 170 16.08 10.59 -14.16
CA GLY A 170 16.68 11.09 -15.40
C GLY A 170 18.17 10.80 -15.45
N THR A 171 18.93 11.63 -16.18
CA THR A 171 20.38 11.65 -16.02
C THR A 171 20.75 12.38 -14.72
N ALA A 172 21.94 12.10 -14.20
CA ALA A 172 22.44 12.75 -12.99
C ALA A 172 22.41 14.29 -13.10
N GLU A 173 22.76 14.84 -14.28
CA GLU A 173 22.75 16.28 -14.53
C GLU A 173 21.33 16.86 -14.47
N GLN A 174 20.35 16.17 -15.05
CA GLN A 174 18.95 16.57 -15.02
C GLN A 174 18.39 16.56 -13.59
N ASP A 175 18.68 15.51 -12.86
CA ASP A 175 18.19 15.37 -11.49
C ASP A 175 18.86 16.37 -10.53
N ILE A 176 20.17 16.65 -10.70
CA ILE A 176 20.86 17.71 -9.97
C ILE A 176 20.22 19.08 -10.28
N PHE A 177 19.89 19.36 -11.54
CA PHE A 177 19.26 20.62 -11.92
C PHE A 177 17.86 20.77 -11.33
N ARG A 178 17.03 19.72 -11.41
CA ARG A 178 15.71 19.67 -10.78
C ARG A 178 15.79 19.93 -9.27
N MET A 179 16.71 19.24 -8.59
CA MET A 179 16.89 19.38 -7.14
C MET A 179 17.37 20.76 -6.73
N LYS A 180 18.31 21.38 -7.49
CA LYS A 180 18.74 22.75 -7.26
C LYS A 180 17.59 23.75 -7.42
N SER A 181 16.76 23.58 -8.45
CA SER A 181 15.60 24.42 -8.71
C SER A 181 14.55 24.32 -7.59
N ILE A 182 14.23 23.10 -7.16
CA ILE A 182 13.30 22.89 -6.04
C ILE A 182 13.86 23.49 -4.76
N ARG A 183 15.13 23.22 -4.43
CA ARG A 183 15.77 23.73 -3.21
C ARG A 183 15.78 25.26 -3.16
N ALA A 184 16.13 25.91 -4.27
CA ALA A 184 16.09 27.38 -4.38
C ALA A 184 14.69 27.96 -4.16
N ALA A 185 13.65 27.22 -4.53
CA ALA A 185 12.26 27.66 -4.43
C ALA A 185 11.62 27.45 -3.06
N VAL A 186 12.02 26.40 -2.32
CA VAL A 186 11.42 26.04 -1.03
C VAL A 186 12.27 26.45 0.18
N GLY A 187 13.50 26.90 -0.04
CA GLY A 187 14.43 27.30 1.02
C GLY A 187 15.19 26.12 1.64
N ASN A 188 16.14 26.43 2.54
CA ASN A 188 17.05 25.42 3.10
C ASN A 188 16.43 24.60 4.24
N GLU A 189 15.42 25.15 4.92
CA GLU A 189 14.84 24.57 6.14
C GLU A 189 13.84 23.44 5.85
N ILE A 190 13.31 23.35 4.62
CA ILE A 190 12.31 22.35 4.28
C ILE A 190 13.01 21.00 4.05
N PRO A 191 12.64 19.94 4.82
CA PRO A 191 13.12 18.59 4.58
C PRO A 191 12.68 18.09 3.21
N ILE A 192 13.62 17.56 2.44
CA ILE A 192 13.35 16.91 1.16
C ILE A 192 13.80 15.45 1.25
N ARG A 193 12.90 14.56 0.92
CA ARG A 193 13.20 13.14 0.68
C ARG A 193 13.34 12.91 -0.81
N ILE A 194 14.29 12.12 -1.22
CA ILE A 194 14.48 11.73 -2.63
C ILE A 194 14.22 10.23 -2.77
N ASP A 195 13.63 9.86 -3.91
CA ASP A 195 13.33 8.48 -4.24
C ASP A 195 13.62 8.24 -5.73
N ALA A 196 14.72 7.54 -6.01
CA ALA A 196 15.10 7.15 -7.36
C ALA A 196 14.37 5.88 -7.84
N ASN A 197 13.56 5.24 -6.99
CA ASN A 197 12.92 3.96 -7.24
C ASN A 197 13.93 2.86 -7.64
N GLN A 198 13.79 2.32 -8.84
CA GLN A 198 14.64 1.29 -9.40
C GLN A 198 15.68 1.89 -10.40
N GLY A 199 15.82 3.22 -10.43
CA GLY A 199 16.74 3.93 -11.31
C GLY A 199 18.17 4.04 -10.77
#